data_2fb6eac401db755894746f5ccc83877c
#
_entry.id   2fb6eac401db755894746f5ccc83877c
#
_cell.length_a   1.000
_cell.length_b   1.000
_cell.length_c   1.000
_cell.angle_alpha   90.00
_cell.angle_beta   90.00
_cell.angle_gamma   90.00
#
_symmetry.space_group_name_H-M   'P 1'
#
loop_
_entity.id
_entity.type
_entity.pdbx_description
1 polymer ?
#
loop_
_entity_poly.entity_id
_entity_poly.type
_entity_poly.pdbx_seq_one_letter_code
_entity_poly.pdbx_strand_id
1 'polypeptide(L)'
;MGLTLLVVALAPIKPVEKIESEGAASEFISMLKLAYKPLVLVFIFSIFLYVLIEQGIGSWLPTFNKEVLGLPTQVSIQITSIFAIALAVGRLTAGAVLTRMNWYPFLNICLAGMATVMLLSLPLADNVAASTITSWADAPVAAFLIPLIGLMMAPIYPVLNSVMLSALPQHQHAPMT
;
A
#
# COMPACT_ATOMS: atom_id res chain seq x y z
N MET A 1 -9.12 15.66 8.17
CA MET A 1 -9.68 16.36 7.00
C MET A 1 -9.41 17.86 6.99
N GLY A 2 -9.64 18.62 8.09
CA GLY A 2 -9.40 20.08 8.09
C GLY A 2 -7.95 20.49 7.79
N LEU A 3 -6.97 19.78 8.33
CA LEU A 3 -5.54 20.11 8.14
C LEU A 3 -5.09 19.89 6.69
N THR A 4 -5.56 18.85 6.03
CA THR A 4 -5.25 18.59 4.60
C THR A 4 -5.85 19.66 3.68
N LEU A 5 -7.07 20.10 3.95
CA LEU A 5 -7.69 21.20 3.21
C LEU A 5 -6.93 22.52 3.40
N LEU A 6 -6.46 22.79 4.62
CA LEU A 6 -5.69 23.99 4.93
C LEU A 6 -4.32 23.99 4.23
N VAL A 7 -3.64 22.84 4.20
CA VAL A 7 -2.35 22.70 3.48
C VAL A 7 -2.54 22.88 1.97
N VAL A 8 -3.59 22.31 1.40
CA VAL A 8 -3.90 22.48 -0.04
C VAL A 8 -4.29 23.93 -0.37
N ALA A 9 -5.05 24.59 0.50
CA ALA A 9 -5.44 25.99 0.29
C ALA A 9 -4.27 26.98 0.41
N LEU A 10 -3.24 26.64 1.18
CA LEU A 10 -2.03 27.46 1.37
C LEU A 10 -0.92 27.11 0.35
N ALA A 11 -1.03 26.00 -0.37
CA ALA A 11 -0.06 25.64 -1.41
C ALA A 11 -0.17 26.63 -2.58
N PRO A 12 0.94 27.20 -3.08
CA PRO A 12 0.93 28.06 -4.26
C PRO A 12 0.64 27.20 -5.50
N ILE A 13 -0.64 26.97 -5.77
CA ILE A 13 -1.08 26.25 -6.96
C ILE A 13 -0.85 27.20 -8.13
N LYS A 14 0.17 26.92 -8.94
CA LYS A 14 0.32 27.61 -10.24
C LYS A 14 -0.94 27.29 -11.06
N PRO A 15 -1.57 28.30 -11.68
CA PRO A 15 -2.71 28.04 -12.56
C PRO A 15 -2.26 27.08 -13.65
N VAL A 16 -2.97 25.97 -13.77
CA VAL A 16 -2.77 25.04 -14.87
C VAL A 16 -3.10 25.80 -16.15
N GLU A 17 -2.11 25.99 -17.03
CA GLU A 17 -2.34 26.52 -18.36
C GLU A 17 -3.45 25.69 -19.01
N LYS A 18 -4.50 26.38 -19.47
CA LYS A 18 -5.58 25.72 -20.22
C LYS A 18 -4.97 25.15 -21.49
N ILE A 19 -4.70 23.83 -21.46
CA ILE A 19 -4.45 23.06 -22.67
C ILE A 19 -5.73 23.18 -23.48
N GLU A 20 -5.68 23.82 -24.64
CA GLU A 20 -6.79 23.86 -25.58
C GLU A 20 -7.19 22.42 -25.90
N SER A 21 -8.34 22.00 -25.39
CA SER A 21 -8.85 20.66 -25.57
C SER A 21 -9.27 20.47 -27.03
N GLU A 22 -8.42 19.84 -27.81
CA GLU A 22 -8.87 19.20 -29.05
C GLU A 22 -9.92 18.14 -28.66
N GLY A 23 -11.19 18.53 -28.73
CA GLY A 23 -12.38 17.72 -28.53
C GLY A 23 -12.30 16.67 -27.41
N ALA A 24 -12.98 16.91 -26.28
CA ALA A 24 -13.03 15.99 -25.13
C ALA A 24 -13.34 14.53 -25.52
N ALA A 25 -14.01 14.29 -26.66
CA ALA A 25 -14.27 12.97 -27.20
C ALA A 25 -13.02 12.27 -27.76
N SER A 26 -12.11 13.02 -28.43
CA SER A 26 -10.88 12.44 -28.98
C SER A 26 -9.89 12.11 -27.88
N GLU A 27 -9.80 12.94 -26.84
CA GLU A 27 -8.99 12.65 -25.63
C GLU A 27 -9.52 11.43 -24.88
N PHE A 28 -10.84 11.33 -24.72
CA PHE A 28 -11.46 10.17 -24.09
C PHE A 28 -11.19 8.86 -24.84
N ILE A 29 -11.30 8.89 -26.17
CA ILE A 29 -10.98 7.73 -27.01
C ILE A 29 -9.49 7.37 -26.92
N SER A 30 -8.61 8.35 -26.84
CA SER A 30 -7.16 8.14 -26.67
C SER A 30 -6.84 7.52 -25.32
N MET A 31 -7.50 7.98 -24.24
CA MET A 31 -7.39 7.38 -22.91
C MET A 31 -7.90 5.93 -22.90
N LEU A 32 -9.03 5.64 -23.55
CA LEU A 32 -9.54 4.27 -23.67
C LEU A 32 -8.55 3.37 -24.43
N LYS A 33 -8.00 3.83 -25.55
CA LYS A 33 -6.99 3.07 -26.30
C LYS A 33 -5.74 2.81 -25.46
N LEU A 34 -5.33 3.77 -24.63
CA LEU A 34 -4.22 3.60 -23.69
C LEU A 34 -4.53 2.54 -22.63
N ALA A 35 -5.77 2.52 -22.11
CA ALA A 35 -6.20 1.55 -21.11
C ALA A 35 -6.17 0.10 -21.62
N TYR A 36 -6.34 -0.12 -22.92
CA TYR A 36 -6.27 -1.45 -23.55
C TYR A 36 -4.83 -1.93 -23.86
N LYS A 37 -3.81 -1.13 -23.63
CA LYS A 37 -2.43 -1.60 -23.78
C LYS A 37 -2.14 -2.70 -22.74
N PRO A 38 -1.49 -3.82 -23.12
CA PRO A 38 -1.23 -4.94 -22.20
C PRO A 38 -0.50 -4.51 -20.92
N LEU A 39 0.44 -3.58 -21.03
CA LEU A 39 1.17 -3.02 -19.90
C LEU A 39 0.23 -2.34 -18.89
N VAL A 40 -0.73 -1.55 -19.40
CA VAL A 40 -1.71 -0.83 -18.56
C VAL A 40 -2.67 -1.82 -17.90
N LEU A 41 -3.12 -2.84 -18.62
CA LEU A 41 -3.99 -3.88 -18.07
C LEU A 41 -3.30 -4.65 -16.94
N VAL A 42 -2.04 -5.05 -17.14
CA VAL A 42 -1.23 -5.72 -16.10
C VAL A 42 -1.07 -4.82 -14.89
N PHE A 43 -0.80 -3.54 -15.10
CA PHE A 43 -0.70 -2.57 -14.01
C PHE A 43 -2.01 -2.42 -13.23
N ILE A 44 -3.14 -2.21 -13.93
CA ILE A 44 -4.47 -2.09 -13.30
C ILE A 44 -4.78 -3.35 -12.49
N PHE A 45 -4.52 -4.53 -13.04
CA PHE A 45 -4.75 -5.78 -12.35
C PHE A 45 -3.84 -5.94 -11.12
N SER A 46 -2.58 -5.56 -11.23
CA SER A 46 -1.62 -5.60 -10.11
C SER A 46 -2.04 -4.66 -8.97
N ILE A 47 -2.45 -3.44 -9.30
CA ILE A 47 -2.97 -2.47 -8.31
C ILE A 47 -4.26 -2.98 -7.68
N PHE A 48 -5.17 -3.55 -8.48
CA PHE A 48 -6.41 -4.13 -7.96
C PHE A 48 -6.12 -5.23 -6.93
N LEU A 49 -5.25 -6.19 -7.26
CA LEU A 49 -4.84 -7.25 -6.35
C LEU A 49 -4.18 -6.69 -5.08
N TYR A 50 -3.29 -5.71 -5.25
CA TYR A 50 -2.64 -5.05 -4.12
C TYR A 50 -3.66 -4.43 -3.16
N VAL A 51 -4.58 -3.62 -3.69
CA VAL A 51 -5.61 -2.95 -2.87
C VAL A 51 -6.53 -3.98 -2.21
N LEU A 52 -6.90 -5.05 -2.91
CA LEU A 52 -7.73 -6.12 -2.37
C LEU A 52 -7.04 -6.80 -1.18
N ILE A 53 -5.74 -7.09 -1.28
CA ILE A 53 -4.97 -7.67 -0.18
C ILE A 53 -4.82 -6.67 0.98
N GLU A 54 -4.49 -5.41 0.71
CA GLU A 54 -4.35 -4.36 1.73
C GLU A 54 -5.64 -4.18 2.53
N GLN A 55 -6.77 -4.03 1.84
CA GLN A 55 -8.08 -3.88 2.46
C GLN A 55 -8.53 -5.18 3.16
N GLY A 56 -8.21 -6.33 2.56
CA GLY A 56 -8.47 -7.63 3.17
C GLY A 56 -7.78 -7.77 4.51
N ILE A 57 -6.47 -7.55 4.58
CA ILE A 57 -5.72 -7.62 5.84
C ILE A 57 -6.26 -6.59 6.85
N GLY A 58 -6.42 -5.33 6.45
CA GLY A 58 -6.89 -4.27 7.35
C GLY A 58 -8.27 -4.54 7.95
N SER A 59 -9.17 -5.16 7.16
CA SER A 59 -10.55 -5.44 7.59
C SER A 59 -10.66 -6.70 8.43
N TRP A 60 -9.89 -7.76 8.10
CA TRP A 60 -10.01 -9.05 8.76
C TRP A 60 -9.07 -9.23 9.97
N LEU A 61 -8.00 -8.45 10.05
CA LEU A 61 -7.02 -8.55 11.14
C LEU A 61 -7.62 -8.40 12.54
N PRO A 62 -8.56 -7.46 12.82
CA PRO A 62 -9.20 -7.40 14.12
C PRO A 62 -10.00 -8.67 14.44
N THR A 63 -10.70 -9.23 13.45
CA THR A 63 -11.48 -10.45 13.58
C THR A 63 -10.56 -11.65 13.83
N PHE A 64 -9.48 -11.77 13.05
CA PHE A 64 -8.47 -12.81 13.25
C PHE A 64 -7.87 -12.77 14.66
N ASN A 65 -7.47 -11.60 15.12
CA ASN A 65 -6.92 -11.44 16.47
C ASN A 65 -7.91 -11.85 17.56
N LYS A 66 -9.19 -11.54 17.36
CA LYS A 66 -10.24 -11.89 18.33
C LYS A 66 -10.63 -13.38 18.27
N GLU A 67 -10.94 -13.89 17.08
CA GLU A 67 -11.54 -15.22 16.92
C GLU A 67 -10.48 -16.35 16.92
N VAL A 68 -9.29 -16.09 16.39
CA VAL A 68 -8.23 -17.11 16.28
C VAL A 68 -7.24 -17.02 17.44
N LEU A 69 -6.82 -15.81 17.81
CA LEU A 69 -5.84 -15.61 18.87
C LEU A 69 -6.48 -15.39 20.25
N GLY A 70 -7.80 -15.34 20.34
CA GLY A 70 -8.52 -15.18 21.61
C GLY A 70 -8.33 -13.82 22.30
N LEU A 71 -7.92 -12.78 21.56
CA LEU A 71 -7.64 -11.47 22.14
C LEU A 71 -8.94 -10.72 22.52
N PRO A 72 -8.97 -9.98 23.63
CA PRO A 72 -10.06 -9.04 23.92
C PRO A 72 -10.23 -8.04 22.77
N THR A 73 -11.49 -7.68 22.49
CA THR A 73 -11.81 -6.79 21.34
C THR A 73 -11.01 -5.49 21.35
N GLN A 74 -10.81 -4.89 22.52
CA GLN A 74 -10.03 -3.66 22.64
C GLN A 74 -8.56 -3.85 22.25
N VAL A 75 -7.92 -4.90 22.75
CA VAL A 75 -6.53 -5.25 22.45
C VAL A 75 -6.36 -5.60 20.98
N SER A 76 -7.33 -6.35 20.41
CA SER A 76 -7.38 -6.72 19.00
C SER A 76 -7.37 -5.49 18.07
N ILE A 77 -8.20 -4.49 18.35
CA ILE A 77 -8.26 -3.23 17.58
C ILE A 77 -6.95 -2.44 17.71
N GLN A 78 -6.41 -2.36 18.93
CA GLN A 78 -5.17 -1.62 19.17
C GLN A 78 -3.98 -2.25 18.44
N ILE A 79 -3.82 -3.58 18.50
CA ILE A 79 -2.76 -4.29 17.78
C ILE A 79 -2.94 -4.14 16.27
N THR A 80 -4.16 -4.17 15.77
CA THR A 80 -4.43 -3.92 14.35
C THR A 80 -3.98 -2.52 13.91
N SER A 81 -3.99 -1.52 14.79
CA SER A 81 -3.49 -0.17 14.47
C SER A 81 -1.99 -0.17 14.12
N ILE A 82 -1.24 -1.17 14.59
CA ILE A 82 0.18 -1.35 14.22
C ILE A 82 0.31 -1.55 12.71
N PHE A 83 -0.65 -2.20 12.06
CA PHE A 83 -0.66 -2.35 10.60
C PHE A 83 -0.68 -1.00 9.87
N ALA A 84 -1.51 -0.06 10.32
CA ALA A 84 -1.54 1.28 9.74
C ALA A 84 -0.23 2.05 9.96
N ILE A 85 0.37 1.91 11.16
CA ILE A 85 1.68 2.49 11.47
C ILE A 85 2.76 1.87 10.59
N ALA A 86 2.76 0.54 10.45
CA ALA A 86 3.69 -0.19 9.60
C ALA A 86 3.59 0.25 8.13
N LEU A 87 2.36 0.44 7.61
CA LEU A 87 2.13 1.00 6.27
C LEU A 87 2.73 2.41 6.13
N ALA A 88 2.50 3.29 7.11
CA ALA A 88 3.04 4.65 7.07
C ALA A 88 4.58 4.65 7.08
N VAL A 89 5.19 3.90 8.00
CA VAL A 89 6.65 3.77 8.12
C VAL A 89 7.24 3.14 6.86
N GLY A 90 6.62 2.09 6.32
CA GLY A 90 7.05 1.43 5.09
C GLY A 90 7.06 2.35 3.87
N ARG A 91 6.06 3.22 3.73
CA ARG A 91 6.01 4.22 2.65
C ARG A 91 7.12 5.27 2.79
N LEU A 92 7.38 5.74 4.01
CA LEU A 92 8.45 6.71 4.27
C LEU A 92 9.85 6.11 4.02
N THR A 93 10.09 4.90 4.49
CA THR A 93 11.39 4.22 4.34
C THR A 93 11.64 3.79 2.89
N ALA A 94 10.60 3.45 2.13
CA ALA A 94 10.72 3.07 0.73
C ALA A 94 11.39 4.15 -0.12
N GLY A 95 11.05 5.43 0.10
CA GLY A 95 11.68 6.54 -0.59
C GLY A 95 13.21 6.56 -0.37
N ALA A 96 13.65 6.39 0.87
CA ALA A 96 15.08 6.36 1.21
C ALA A 96 15.81 5.13 0.65
N VAL A 97 15.16 3.96 0.63
CA VAL A 97 15.76 2.74 0.08
C VAL A 97 15.91 2.81 -1.43
N LEU A 98 14.89 3.32 -2.14
CA LEU A 98 14.89 3.44 -3.60
C LEU A 98 15.92 4.43 -4.15
N THR A 99 16.49 5.31 -3.31
CA THR A 99 17.65 6.13 -3.72
C THR A 99 18.93 5.30 -3.87
N ARG A 100 18.99 4.11 -3.26
CA ARG A 100 20.18 3.26 -3.22
C ARG A 100 20.00 1.91 -3.92
N MET A 101 18.77 1.50 -4.17
CA MET A 101 18.44 0.19 -4.72
C MET A 101 17.48 0.33 -5.89
N ASN A 102 17.66 -0.52 -6.93
CA ASN A 102 16.73 -0.61 -8.03
C ASN A 102 15.35 -1.10 -7.56
N TRP A 103 14.29 -0.61 -8.19
CA TRP A 103 12.91 -0.94 -7.86
C TRP A 103 12.58 -2.44 -7.95
N TYR A 104 13.12 -3.16 -8.94
CA TYR A 104 12.80 -4.57 -9.18
C TYR A 104 13.28 -5.50 -8.06
N PRO A 105 14.58 -5.53 -7.66
CA PRO A 105 15.00 -6.34 -6.52
C PRO A 105 14.33 -5.89 -5.21
N PHE A 106 14.06 -4.61 -5.04
CA PHE A 106 13.37 -4.11 -3.86
C PHE A 106 11.96 -4.67 -3.73
N LEU A 107 11.16 -4.67 -4.82
CA LEU A 107 9.82 -5.28 -4.82
C LEU A 107 9.86 -6.77 -4.52
N ASN A 108 10.83 -7.51 -5.10
CA ASN A 108 10.97 -8.94 -4.84
C ASN A 108 11.31 -9.23 -3.37
N ILE A 109 12.15 -8.40 -2.75
CA ILE A 109 12.45 -8.50 -1.30
C ILE A 109 11.18 -8.24 -0.48
N CYS A 110 10.40 -7.23 -0.82
CA CYS A 110 9.14 -6.94 -0.15
C CYS A 110 8.15 -8.11 -0.27
N LEU A 111 7.97 -8.66 -1.47
CA LEU A 111 7.08 -9.79 -1.70
C LEU A 111 7.55 -11.05 -0.96
N ALA A 112 8.84 -11.39 -1.03
CA ALA A 112 9.42 -12.51 -0.30
C ALA A 112 9.30 -12.31 1.22
N GLY A 113 9.54 -11.09 1.70
CA GLY A 113 9.39 -10.74 3.12
C GLY A 113 7.94 -10.92 3.61
N MET A 114 6.95 -10.45 2.85
CA MET A 114 5.53 -10.66 3.18
C MET A 114 5.18 -12.15 3.23
N ALA A 115 5.59 -12.91 2.22
CA ALA A 115 5.34 -14.35 2.16
C ALA A 115 5.97 -15.07 3.35
N THR A 116 7.22 -14.72 3.69
CA THR A 116 7.93 -15.29 4.84
C THR A 116 7.22 -14.99 6.15
N VAL A 117 6.85 -13.73 6.39
CA VAL A 117 6.15 -13.34 7.62
C VAL A 117 4.79 -14.06 7.72
N MET A 118 4.06 -14.16 6.62
CA MET A 118 2.78 -14.88 6.58
C MET A 118 2.94 -16.37 6.90
N LEU A 119 3.90 -17.04 6.28
CA LEU A 119 4.18 -18.45 6.52
C LEU A 119 4.65 -18.73 7.96
N LEU A 120 5.40 -17.81 8.55
CA LEU A 120 5.86 -17.94 9.95
C LEU A 120 4.73 -17.63 10.94
N SER A 121 3.79 -16.77 10.61
CA SER A 121 2.69 -16.40 11.51
C SER A 121 1.67 -17.53 11.70
N LEU A 122 1.46 -18.39 10.69
CA LEU A 122 0.47 -19.46 10.74
C LEU A 122 0.77 -20.48 11.87
N PRO A 123 1.96 -21.13 11.94
CA PRO A 123 2.23 -22.08 13.01
C PRO A 123 2.33 -21.44 14.39
N LEU A 124 2.65 -20.13 14.46
CA LEU A 124 2.65 -19.41 15.73
C LEU A 124 1.23 -19.08 16.22
N ALA A 125 0.27 -18.98 15.32
CA ALA A 125 -1.14 -18.79 15.67
C ALA A 125 -1.77 -20.09 16.23
N ASP A 126 -1.39 -21.26 15.70
CA ASP A 126 -1.93 -22.56 16.14
C ASP A 126 -1.48 -22.95 17.57
N ASN A 127 -0.36 -22.42 18.04
CA ASN A 127 0.20 -22.74 19.36
C ASN A 127 -0.22 -21.78 20.48
N VAL A 128 -1.23 -20.94 20.26
CA VAL A 128 -1.72 -20.03 21.29
C VAL A 128 -2.48 -20.82 22.36
N ALA A 129 -1.82 -21.09 23.49
CA ALA A 129 -2.50 -21.62 24.67
C ALA A 129 -3.58 -20.62 25.11
N ALA A 130 -4.75 -21.13 25.50
CA ALA A 130 -5.85 -20.33 26.04
C ALA A 130 -5.46 -19.72 27.41
N SER A 131 -4.52 -18.79 27.40
CA SER A 131 -4.16 -17.96 28.53
C SER A 131 -5.11 -16.78 28.63
N THR A 132 -5.41 -16.35 29.84
CA THR A 132 -6.22 -15.12 30.07
C THR A 132 -5.42 -13.90 29.62
N ILE A 133 -5.58 -13.52 28.33
CA ILE A 133 -4.93 -12.37 27.75
C ILE A 133 -5.68 -11.12 28.21
N THR A 134 -5.06 -10.28 29.03
CA THR A 134 -5.66 -9.05 29.54
C THR A 134 -4.98 -7.80 29.00
N SER A 135 -3.74 -7.92 28.53
CA SER A 135 -2.91 -6.79 28.09
C SER A 135 -2.10 -7.11 26.83
N TRP A 136 -1.47 -6.10 26.28
CA TRP A 136 -0.53 -6.23 25.17
C TRP A 136 0.64 -7.18 25.47
N ALA A 137 1.10 -7.20 26.72
CA ALA A 137 2.24 -8.01 27.12
C ALA A 137 1.94 -9.52 27.09
N ASP A 138 0.66 -9.86 27.19
CA ASP A 138 0.20 -11.26 27.19
C ASP A 138 -0.13 -11.72 25.76
N ALA A 139 -0.11 -10.80 24.77
CA ALA A 139 -0.49 -11.13 23.41
C ALA A 139 0.57 -12.02 22.73
N PRO A 140 0.15 -13.06 21.99
CA PRO A 140 1.08 -13.95 21.29
C PRO A 140 1.86 -13.21 20.20
N VAL A 141 3.06 -13.66 19.90
CA VAL A 141 3.95 -13.05 18.88
C VAL A 141 3.25 -12.98 17.51
N ALA A 142 2.41 -13.93 17.16
CA ALA A 142 1.62 -13.93 15.92
C ALA A 142 0.77 -12.67 15.77
N ALA A 143 0.22 -12.12 16.85
CA ALA A 143 -0.58 -10.92 16.84
C ALA A 143 0.21 -9.68 16.35
N PHE A 144 1.52 -9.67 16.55
CA PHE A 144 2.40 -8.57 16.14
C PHE A 144 3.04 -8.81 14.76
N LEU A 145 3.26 -10.06 14.38
CA LEU A 145 3.87 -10.41 13.10
C LEU A 145 3.00 -10.03 11.91
N ILE A 146 1.70 -10.35 11.96
CA ILE A 146 0.80 -10.07 10.83
C ILE A 146 0.70 -8.57 10.53
N PRO A 147 0.52 -7.67 11.51
CA PRO A 147 0.58 -6.23 11.26
C PRO A 147 1.87 -5.74 10.60
N LEU A 148 3.02 -6.38 10.89
CA LEU A 148 4.31 -6.01 10.28
C LEU A 148 4.38 -6.29 8.78
N ILE A 149 3.50 -7.13 8.23
CA ILE A 149 3.34 -7.30 6.77
C ILE A 149 3.11 -5.94 6.10
N GLY A 150 2.40 -5.02 6.77
CA GLY A 150 2.18 -3.67 6.30
C GLY A 150 3.46 -2.91 5.94
N LEU A 151 4.57 -3.15 6.68
CA LEU A 151 5.85 -2.52 6.41
C LEU A 151 6.43 -2.92 5.04
N MET A 152 6.33 -4.20 4.70
CA MET A 152 6.82 -4.74 3.41
C MET A 152 5.84 -4.47 2.27
N MET A 153 4.55 -4.37 2.58
CA MET A 153 3.49 -4.12 1.61
C MET A 153 3.45 -2.66 1.14
N ALA A 154 3.70 -1.74 2.05
CA ALA A 154 3.55 -0.30 1.84
C ALA A 154 4.29 0.27 0.62
N PRO A 155 5.53 -0.18 0.28
CA PRO A 155 6.28 0.31 -0.86
C PRO A 155 5.71 -0.10 -2.22
N ILE A 156 4.93 -1.18 -2.29
CA ILE A 156 4.52 -1.80 -3.56
C ILE A 156 3.72 -0.81 -4.41
N TYR A 157 2.72 -0.16 -3.82
CA TYR A 157 1.85 0.77 -4.53
C TYR A 157 2.61 1.98 -5.13
N PRO A 158 3.40 2.76 -4.37
CA PRO A 158 4.12 3.89 -4.94
C PRO A 158 5.17 3.48 -5.97
N VAL A 159 5.83 2.34 -5.79
CA VAL A 159 6.81 1.83 -6.76
C VAL A 159 6.13 1.44 -8.07
N LEU A 160 5.03 0.67 -8.03
CA LEU A 160 4.28 0.31 -9.23
C LEU A 160 3.77 1.55 -9.99
N ASN A 161 3.25 2.55 -9.28
CA ASN A 161 2.82 3.81 -9.88
C ASN A 161 4.00 4.54 -10.56
N SER A 162 5.14 4.63 -9.90
CA SER A 162 6.33 5.28 -10.45
C SER A 162 6.83 4.59 -11.72
N VAL A 163 6.89 3.26 -11.71
CA VAL A 163 7.29 2.44 -12.86
C VAL A 163 6.32 2.63 -14.02
N MET A 164 5.01 2.62 -13.75
CA MET A 164 3.99 2.80 -14.78
C MET A 164 4.06 4.19 -15.42
N LEU A 165 4.19 5.24 -14.60
CA LEU A 165 4.33 6.60 -15.10
C LEU A 165 5.59 6.77 -15.95
N SER A 166 6.68 6.08 -15.60
CA SER A 166 7.93 6.10 -16.37
C SER A 166 7.83 5.31 -17.69
N ALA A 167 6.98 4.27 -17.73
CA ALA A 167 6.80 3.41 -18.90
C ALA A 167 5.80 3.96 -19.92
N LEU A 168 4.93 4.87 -19.51
CA LEU A 168 4.03 5.54 -20.44
C LEU A 168 4.81 6.64 -21.20
N PRO A 169 4.68 6.69 -22.54
CA PRO A 169 5.23 7.80 -23.30
C PRO A 169 4.49 9.05 -22.84
N GLN A 170 5.12 9.81 -21.98
CA GLN A 170 4.66 11.14 -21.66
C GLN A 170 4.72 11.93 -22.96
N HIS A 171 3.75 12.80 -23.17
CA HIS A 171 3.89 13.92 -24.08
C HIS A 171 5.01 14.83 -23.54
N GLN A 172 6.26 14.34 -23.63
CA GLN A 172 7.46 15.07 -23.30
C GLN A 172 7.81 15.98 -24.46
N HIS A 173 6.96 16.90 -24.83
CA HIS A 173 7.39 18.02 -25.69
C HIS A 173 6.45 19.20 -25.44
N ALA A 174 6.53 19.81 -24.26
CA ALA A 174 6.51 21.26 -24.25
C ALA A 174 7.98 21.68 -24.32
N PRO A 175 8.48 22.25 -25.42
CA PRO A 175 9.79 22.83 -25.43
C PRO A 175 9.79 23.98 -24.41
N MET A 176 10.65 23.90 -23.41
CA MET A 176 10.99 25.03 -22.60
C MET A 176 11.77 25.99 -23.55
N THR A 177 11.08 26.98 -24.06
CA THR A 177 11.66 28.19 -24.59
C THR A 177 11.41 29.31 -23.61
#